data_9bad5b1bfc5d10d36c5a2983c933bf1d
#
_entry.id   9bad5b1bfc5d10d36c5a2983c933bf1d
#
_cell.length_a   1.000
_cell.length_b   1.000
_cell.length_c   1.000
_cell.angle_alpha   90.00
_cell.angle_beta   90.00
_cell.angle_gamma   90.00
#
_symmetry.space_group_name_H-M   'P 1'
#
loop_
_entity.id
_entity.type
_entity.pdbx_description
1 polymer ?
#
loop_
_entity_poly.entity_id
_entity_poly.type
_entity_poly.pdbx_seq_one_letter_code
_entity_poly.pdbx_strand_id
1 'polypeptide(L)'
;DKDVSGWTCCGKTKTKTKTKTINGAVDPYYSSFMRGETYRQCCYQCAFADIKKRPGDITMGDFWGVETAHPKFYSSKGVSCCLLNNDKGKFLFEKISSRFDFIETSADKITRKNGNLLRPTKKPAVRSSIYSGIDDLSVDKYISKLYAPLFKRIVRYMISLIPECVKILMKRHI
;
A
#
# COMPACT_ATOMS: atom_id res chain seq x y z
N ASP A 1 -8.71 -15.72 16.16
CA ASP A 1 -8.46 -14.58 15.26
C ASP A 1 -7.72 -15.10 14.04
N LYS A 2 -8.47 -15.27 12.95
CA LYS A 2 -7.88 -15.76 11.70
C LYS A 2 -7.18 -14.61 11.03
N ASP A 3 -5.90 -14.79 10.77
CA ASP A 3 -5.07 -13.92 9.93
C ASP A 3 -5.73 -13.82 8.55
N VAL A 4 -6.50 -12.76 8.33
CA VAL A 4 -7.17 -12.55 7.06
C VAL A 4 -6.17 -11.86 6.13
N SER A 5 -5.34 -12.64 5.45
CA SER A 5 -4.48 -12.17 4.36
C SER A 5 -5.26 -11.81 3.09
N GLY A 6 -6.58 -11.70 3.19
CA GLY A 6 -7.49 -11.40 2.10
C GLY A 6 -8.22 -10.08 2.26
N TRP A 7 -8.47 -9.39 1.15
CA TRP A 7 -9.34 -8.22 1.10
C TRP A 7 -10.79 -8.65 0.95
N THR A 8 -11.67 -8.05 1.74
CA THR A 8 -13.10 -8.30 1.66
C THR A 8 -13.76 -7.21 0.83
N CYS A 9 -14.26 -7.57 -0.35
CA CYS A 9 -15.09 -6.68 -1.16
C CYS A 9 -16.56 -6.85 -0.79
N CYS A 10 -17.19 -5.78 -0.32
CA CYS A 10 -18.61 -5.75 0.02
C CYS A 10 -19.40 -5.01 -1.06
N GLY A 11 -20.27 -5.70 -1.79
CA GLY A 11 -21.21 -5.11 -2.73
C GLY A 11 -22.64 -5.18 -2.17
N LYS A 12 -23.36 -4.04 -2.13
CA LYS A 12 -24.77 -4.02 -1.80
C LYS A 12 -25.62 -3.99 -3.07
N THR A 13 -26.43 -4.98 -3.29
CA THR A 13 -27.55 -4.92 -4.22
C THR A 13 -28.82 -4.54 -3.46
N LYS A 14 -29.88 -4.05 -4.15
CA LYS A 14 -31.14 -3.59 -3.52
C LYS A 14 -31.77 -4.61 -2.55
N THR A 15 -31.34 -5.86 -2.56
CA THR A 15 -31.94 -6.96 -1.78
C THR A 15 -30.98 -7.86 -1.01
N LYS A 16 -29.65 -7.87 -1.31
CA LYS A 16 -28.70 -8.76 -0.63
C LYS A 16 -27.29 -8.18 -0.63
N THR A 17 -26.59 -8.27 0.50
CA THR A 17 -25.16 -8.03 0.60
C THR A 17 -24.43 -9.33 0.26
N LYS A 18 -23.53 -9.29 -0.73
CA LYS A 18 -22.62 -10.42 -1.04
C LYS A 18 -21.22 -10.01 -0.58
N THR A 19 -20.62 -10.83 0.26
CA THR A 19 -19.22 -10.68 0.67
C THR A 19 -18.41 -11.77 -0.01
N LYS A 20 -17.31 -11.38 -0.68
CA LYS A 20 -16.34 -12.30 -1.29
C LYS A 20 -14.97 -11.96 -0.76
N THR A 21 -14.31 -12.93 -0.14
CA THR A 21 -12.91 -12.82 0.29
C THR A 21 -12.01 -13.39 -0.80
N ILE A 22 -11.05 -12.58 -1.27
CA ILE A 22 -10.09 -12.97 -2.31
C ILE A 22 -8.68 -12.68 -1.77
N ASN A 23 -7.74 -13.58 -2.03
CA ASN A 23 -6.33 -13.32 -1.73
C ASN A 23 -5.86 -12.10 -2.53
N GLY A 24 -5.35 -11.07 -1.83
CA GLY A 24 -4.93 -9.81 -2.44
C GLY A 24 -3.86 -9.95 -3.54
N ALA A 25 -3.02 -11.01 -3.47
CA ALA A 25 -2.00 -11.27 -4.49
C ALA A 25 -2.61 -11.61 -5.87
N VAL A 26 -3.83 -12.16 -5.90
CA VAL A 26 -4.53 -12.56 -7.11
C VAL A 26 -5.75 -11.70 -7.43
N ASP A 27 -6.16 -10.82 -6.50
CA ASP A 27 -7.23 -9.87 -6.77
C ASP A 27 -6.82 -8.91 -7.91
N PRO A 28 -7.62 -8.79 -8.98
CA PRO A 28 -7.24 -7.99 -10.14
C PRO A 28 -7.19 -6.49 -9.84
N TYR A 29 -8.15 -5.97 -9.08
CA TYR A 29 -8.20 -4.55 -8.73
C TYR A 29 -7.06 -4.18 -7.77
N TYR A 30 -6.93 -4.92 -6.67
CA TYR A 30 -5.87 -4.66 -5.69
C TYR A 30 -4.47 -4.75 -6.30
N SER A 31 -4.21 -5.78 -7.10
CA SER A 31 -2.90 -5.92 -7.75
C SER A 31 -2.64 -4.82 -8.78
N SER A 32 -3.64 -4.34 -9.52
CA SER A 32 -3.52 -3.19 -10.43
C SER A 32 -3.30 -1.89 -9.66
N PHE A 33 -3.99 -1.72 -8.54
CA PHE A 33 -3.77 -0.58 -7.64
C PHE A 33 -2.33 -0.57 -7.12
N MET A 34 -1.82 -1.69 -6.61
CA MET A 34 -0.44 -1.80 -6.13
C MET A 34 0.62 -1.54 -7.20
N ARG A 35 0.30 -1.77 -8.49
CA ARG A 35 1.16 -1.41 -9.63
C ARG A 35 1.00 0.05 -10.05
N GLY A 36 0.13 0.82 -9.41
CA GLY A 36 -0.16 2.20 -9.77
C GLY A 36 -0.92 2.37 -11.09
N GLU A 37 -1.57 1.32 -11.61
CA GLU A 37 -2.25 1.33 -12.91
C GLU A 37 -3.63 1.98 -12.85
N THR A 38 -4.26 1.97 -11.67
CA THR A 38 -5.61 2.48 -11.45
C THR A 38 -5.66 3.78 -10.62
N TYR A 39 -4.53 4.43 -10.41
CA TYR A 39 -4.49 5.69 -9.67
C TYR A 39 -5.22 6.82 -10.40
N ARG A 40 -5.72 7.78 -9.65
CA ARG A 40 -6.22 9.04 -10.21
C ARG A 40 -5.11 9.78 -10.94
N GLN A 41 -5.47 10.58 -11.95
CA GLN A 41 -4.49 11.34 -12.73
C GLN A 41 -3.61 12.24 -11.84
N CYS A 42 -4.20 12.88 -10.83
CA CYS A 42 -3.48 13.74 -9.88
C CYS A 42 -2.41 12.99 -9.06
N CYS A 43 -2.55 11.68 -8.85
CA CYS A 43 -1.56 10.89 -8.09
C CYS A 43 -0.20 10.79 -8.81
N TYR A 44 -0.18 10.88 -10.14
CA TYR A 44 1.06 10.83 -10.92
C TYR A 44 1.79 12.19 -10.99
N GLN A 45 1.15 13.24 -10.51
CA GLN A 45 1.68 14.60 -10.42
C GLN A 45 1.47 15.16 -9.01
N CYS A 46 1.46 14.29 -8.00
CA CYS A 46 1.12 14.64 -6.63
C CYS A 46 2.15 15.63 -6.04
N ALA A 47 1.72 16.85 -5.78
CA ALA A 47 2.56 17.88 -5.15
C ALA A 47 2.98 17.51 -3.70
N PHE A 48 2.23 16.59 -3.07
CA PHE A 48 2.52 16.13 -1.71
C PHE A 48 3.51 14.95 -1.66
N ALA A 49 3.94 14.42 -2.79
CA ALA A 49 4.95 13.36 -2.85
C ALA A 49 6.38 13.93 -2.74
N ASP A 50 6.59 14.76 -1.73
CA ASP A 50 7.87 15.35 -1.37
C ASP A 50 7.91 15.49 0.16
N ILE A 51 8.82 14.76 0.80
CA ILE A 51 8.94 14.75 2.26
C ILE A 51 9.31 16.14 2.83
N LYS A 52 9.99 16.99 2.01
CA LYS A 52 10.42 18.33 2.42
C LYS A 52 9.31 19.39 2.30
N LYS A 53 8.23 19.08 1.58
CA LYS A 53 7.14 20.04 1.28
C LYS A 53 5.79 19.56 1.80
N ARG A 54 5.79 18.87 2.94
CA ARG A 54 4.54 18.42 3.56
C ARG A 54 3.78 19.59 4.18
N PRO A 55 2.50 19.79 3.80
CA PRO A 55 1.72 20.94 4.28
C PRO A 55 1.21 20.77 5.72
N GLY A 56 1.11 19.55 6.23
CA GLY A 56 0.62 19.26 7.58
C GLY A 56 1.74 19.30 8.62
N ASP A 57 1.39 19.54 9.89
CA ASP A 57 2.32 19.52 11.01
C ASP A 57 2.88 18.12 11.26
N ILE A 58 2.06 17.09 11.02
CA ILE A 58 2.40 15.66 11.16
C ILE A 58 1.99 14.92 9.89
N THR A 59 2.85 14.03 9.40
CA THR A 59 2.52 13.07 8.34
C THR A 59 2.53 11.66 8.90
N MET A 60 1.47 10.91 8.69
CA MET A 60 1.33 9.53 9.14
C MET A 60 1.15 8.59 7.95
N GLY A 61 1.67 7.38 8.07
CA GLY A 61 1.51 6.34 7.05
C GLY A 61 2.08 5.01 7.52
N ASP A 62 1.99 4.00 6.66
CA ASP A 62 2.58 2.68 6.93
C ASP A 62 4.09 2.74 6.83
N PHE A 63 4.80 2.08 7.74
CA PHE A 63 6.25 1.94 7.66
C PHE A 63 6.62 0.68 6.86
N TRP A 64 6.57 0.77 5.55
CA TRP A 64 7.03 -0.31 4.67
C TRP A 64 8.54 -0.54 4.84
N GLY A 65 8.92 -1.78 5.17
CA GLY A 65 10.32 -2.14 5.38
C GLY A 65 10.79 -2.04 6.84
N VAL A 66 9.87 -1.83 7.80
CA VAL A 66 10.20 -1.83 9.23
C VAL A 66 10.85 -3.14 9.67
N GLU A 67 10.47 -4.26 9.06
CA GLU A 67 11.05 -5.59 9.31
C GLU A 67 12.55 -5.65 9.04
N THR A 68 13.05 -4.80 8.13
CA THR A 68 14.47 -4.68 7.82
C THR A 68 15.14 -3.56 8.61
N ALA A 69 14.46 -2.43 8.74
CA ALA A 69 15.01 -1.25 9.40
C ALA A 69 15.07 -1.39 10.93
N HIS A 70 14.05 -2.01 11.51
CA HIS A 70 13.89 -2.19 12.96
C HIS A 70 13.23 -3.54 13.28
N PRO A 71 13.95 -4.67 13.12
CA PRO A 71 13.38 -6.02 13.26
C PRO A 71 12.71 -6.29 14.61
N LYS A 72 13.24 -5.70 15.68
CA LYS A 72 12.70 -5.86 17.05
C LYS A 72 11.37 -5.10 17.25
N PHE A 73 11.07 -4.13 16.40
CA PHE A 73 9.85 -3.31 16.48
C PHE A 73 8.79 -3.75 15.45
N TYR A 74 9.10 -4.77 14.66
CA TYR A 74 8.16 -5.31 13.68
C TYR A 74 6.94 -5.92 14.35
N SER A 75 5.77 -5.67 13.75
CA SER A 75 4.50 -6.31 14.11
C SER A 75 3.79 -6.81 12.85
N SER A 76 3.20 -8.00 12.90
CA SER A 76 2.35 -8.54 11.84
C SER A 76 1.07 -7.71 11.62
N LYS A 77 0.65 -6.93 12.62
CA LYS A 77 -0.47 -5.99 12.52
C LYS A 77 -0.10 -4.70 11.78
N GLY A 78 1.17 -4.53 11.41
CA GLY A 78 1.71 -3.32 10.82
C GLY A 78 2.32 -2.39 11.87
N VAL A 79 3.15 -1.46 11.40
CA VAL A 79 3.75 -0.37 12.15
C VAL A 79 3.56 0.90 11.36
N SER A 80 3.08 1.95 12.02
CA SER A 80 2.94 3.26 11.39
C SER A 80 4.23 4.05 11.51
N CYS A 81 4.56 4.83 10.49
CA CYS A 81 5.55 5.90 10.61
C CYS A 81 4.86 7.23 10.89
N CYS A 82 5.53 8.07 11.66
CA CYS A 82 5.09 9.41 11.98
C CYS A 82 6.25 10.38 11.69
N LEU A 83 6.02 11.31 10.75
CA LEU A 83 6.97 12.37 10.44
C LEU A 83 6.48 13.65 11.10
N LEU A 84 7.32 14.25 11.93
CA LEU A 84 7.06 15.52 12.59
C LEU A 84 7.64 16.62 11.70
N ASN A 85 6.78 17.28 10.94
CA ASN A 85 7.22 18.17 9.85
C ASN A 85 7.70 19.55 10.33
N ASN A 86 7.29 19.96 11.54
CA ASN A 86 7.65 21.24 12.14
C ASN A 86 7.55 21.17 13.68
N ASP A 87 7.89 22.28 14.36
CA ASP A 87 7.91 22.34 15.82
C ASP A 87 6.53 22.19 16.46
N LYS A 88 5.46 22.62 15.77
CA LYS A 88 4.09 22.38 16.23
C LYS A 88 3.76 20.89 16.21
N GLY A 89 4.18 20.17 15.18
CA GLY A 89 4.03 18.72 15.09
C GLY A 89 4.79 18.00 16.21
N LYS A 90 6.02 18.43 16.52
CA LYS A 90 6.80 17.89 17.64
C LYS A 90 6.10 18.12 18.98
N PHE A 91 5.67 19.35 19.23
CA PHE A 91 4.94 19.70 20.46
C PHE A 91 3.67 18.87 20.64
N LEU A 92 2.89 18.66 19.58
CA LEU A 92 1.69 17.84 19.62
C LEU A 92 2.02 16.37 19.93
N PHE A 93 3.06 15.85 19.26
CA PHE A 93 3.49 14.46 19.48
C PHE A 93 3.98 14.24 20.91
N GLU A 94 4.79 15.12 21.44
CA GLU A 94 5.31 15.05 22.82
C GLU A 94 4.18 14.95 23.86
N LYS A 95 3.09 15.69 23.67
CA LYS A 95 1.91 15.65 24.57
C LYS A 95 1.19 14.31 24.60
N ILE A 96 1.31 13.50 23.57
CA ILE A 96 0.59 12.24 23.43
C ILE A 96 1.53 11.03 23.37
N SER A 97 2.84 11.24 23.36
CA SER A 97 3.86 10.18 23.16
C SER A 97 3.77 9.07 24.21
N SER A 98 3.40 9.39 25.43
CA SER A 98 3.20 8.40 26.51
C SER A 98 2.10 7.38 26.25
N ARG A 99 1.27 7.59 25.20
CA ARG A 99 0.21 6.65 24.81
C ARG A 99 0.63 5.68 23.72
N PHE A 100 1.86 5.77 23.24
CA PHE A 100 2.36 4.97 22.12
C PHE A 100 3.66 4.29 22.49
N ASP A 101 3.82 3.06 22.01
CA ASP A 101 5.14 2.46 21.90
C ASP A 101 5.78 2.99 20.62
N PHE A 102 6.88 3.68 20.71
CA PHE A 102 7.55 4.26 19.56
C PHE A 102 9.07 4.14 19.62
N ILE A 103 9.70 4.21 18.48
CA ILE A 103 11.16 4.33 18.33
C ILE A 103 11.46 5.49 17.38
N GLU A 104 12.51 6.21 17.68
CA GLU A 104 13.02 7.21 16.75
C GLU A 104 13.72 6.53 15.57
N THR A 105 13.54 7.10 14.39
CA THR A 105 14.15 6.60 13.17
C THR A 105 14.48 7.74 12.20
N SER A 106 15.37 7.47 11.25
CA SER A 106 15.72 8.46 10.23
C SER A 106 14.74 8.44 9.05
N ALA A 107 14.56 9.59 8.42
CA ALA A 107 13.77 9.72 7.20
C ALA A 107 14.24 8.76 6.10
N ASP A 108 15.55 8.51 5.99
CA ASP A 108 16.12 7.58 4.98
C ASP A 108 15.64 6.15 5.17
N LYS A 109 15.52 5.67 6.41
CA LYS A 109 15.00 4.34 6.69
C LYS A 109 13.53 4.21 6.28
N ILE A 110 12.73 5.25 6.51
CA ILE A 110 11.31 5.28 6.13
C ILE A 110 11.17 5.34 4.61
N THR A 111 11.88 6.25 3.94
CA THR A 111 11.72 6.51 2.50
C THR A 111 12.23 5.38 1.63
N ARG A 112 13.14 4.54 2.12
CA ARG A 112 13.73 3.42 1.37
C ARG A 112 12.68 2.49 0.74
N LYS A 113 11.58 2.22 1.43
CA LYS A 113 10.45 1.41 0.92
C LYS A 113 9.16 2.21 0.73
N ASN A 114 9.16 3.50 1.10
CA ASN A 114 8.04 4.43 0.95
C ASN A 114 8.37 5.51 -0.11
N GLY A 115 8.64 5.09 -1.34
CA GLY A 115 9.07 5.96 -2.43
C GLY A 115 8.13 7.14 -2.74
N ASN A 116 6.84 7.00 -2.41
CA ASN A 116 5.85 8.07 -2.57
C ASN A 116 6.03 9.25 -1.59
N LEU A 117 6.92 9.13 -0.60
CA LEU A 117 7.37 10.25 0.21
C LEU A 117 8.39 11.14 -0.51
N LEU A 118 9.05 10.62 -1.54
CA LEU A 118 10.11 11.31 -2.28
C LEU A 118 9.65 11.85 -3.63
N ARG A 119 8.73 11.13 -4.29
CA ARG A 119 8.27 11.45 -5.64
C ARG A 119 6.92 10.79 -5.95
N PRO A 120 6.11 11.37 -6.86
CA PRO A 120 4.91 10.75 -7.35
C PRO A 120 5.20 9.40 -8.03
N THR A 121 4.22 8.50 -8.01
CA THR A 121 4.29 7.26 -8.78
C THR A 121 4.37 7.58 -10.27
N LYS A 122 5.31 6.95 -11.00
CA LYS A 122 5.39 7.07 -12.45
C LYS A 122 4.12 6.48 -13.08
N LYS A 123 3.48 7.23 -13.99
CA LYS A 123 2.29 6.77 -14.70
C LYS A 123 2.62 5.58 -15.61
N PRO A 124 2.02 4.39 -15.39
CA PRO A 124 2.24 3.24 -16.26
C PRO A 124 1.60 3.45 -17.65
N ALA A 125 2.27 3.00 -18.72
CA ALA A 125 1.73 3.11 -20.09
C ALA A 125 0.37 2.40 -20.23
N VAL A 126 0.19 1.27 -19.54
CA VAL A 126 -1.04 0.47 -19.59
C VAL A 126 -2.27 1.20 -19.02
N ARG A 127 -2.06 2.27 -18.22
CA ARG A 127 -3.19 2.98 -17.58
C ARG A 127 -4.21 3.50 -18.60
N SER A 128 -3.76 4.05 -19.70
CA SER A 128 -4.67 4.59 -20.71
C SER A 128 -5.56 3.51 -21.32
N SER A 129 -5.01 2.32 -21.59
CA SER A 129 -5.79 1.19 -22.13
C SER A 129 -6.76 0.60 -21.09
N ILE A 130 -6.43 0.65 -19.78
CA ILE A 130 -7.33 0.20 -18.73
C ILE A 130 -8.60 1.07 -18.68
N TYR A 131 -8.45 2.39 -18.82
CA TYR A 131 -9.57 3.31 -18.73
C TYR A 131 -10.27 3.58 -20.07
N SER A 132 -9.68 3.14 -21.20
CA SER A 132 -10.30 3.31 -22.52
C SER A 132 -11.60 2.53 -22.61
N GLY A 133 -12.70 3.23 -22.95
CA GLY A 133 -14.02 2.65 -23.12
C GLY A 133 -14.61 2.04 -21.83
N ILE A 134 -14.23 2.54 -20.64
CA ILE A 134 -14.73 1.98 -19.38
C ILE A 134 -16.25 2.11 -19.25
N ASP A 135 -16.83 3.18 -19.78
CA ASP A 135 -18.26 3.47 -19.69
C ASP A 135 -19.09 2.49 -20.57
N ASP A 136 -18.46 1.94 -21.63
CA ASP A 136 -19.09 1.00 -22.56
C ASP A 136 -18.83 -0.48 -22.19
N LEU A 137 -18.06 -0.73 -21.13
CA LEU A 137 -17.67 -2.08 -20.75
C LEU A 137 -18.58 -2.65 -19.67
N SER A 138 -18.96 -3.92 -19.83
CA SER A 138 -19.47 -4.67 -18.69
C SER A 138 -18.40 -4.83 -17.60
N VAL A 139 -18.84 -4.99 -16.35
CA VAL A 139 -17.94 -5.17 -15.18
C VAL A 139 -16.96 -6.31 -15.43
N ASP A 140 -17.40 -7.42 -15.99
CA ASP A 140 -16.54 -8.59 -16.24
C ASP A 140 -15.44 -8.28 -17.27
N LYS A 141 -15.76 -7.55 -18.35
CA LYS A 141 -14.78 -7.11 -19.33
C LYS A 141 -13.78 -6.12 -18.74
N TYR A 142 -14.25 -5.19 -17.89
CA TYR A 142 -13.36 -4.27 -17.20
C TYR A 142 -12.42 -5.01 -16.25
N ILE A 143 -12.94 -5.92 -15.43
CA ILE A 143 -12.11 -6.73 -14.53
C ILE A 143 -11.08 -7.54 -15.32
N SER A 144 -11.43 -8.09 -16.48
CA SER A 144 -10.47 -8.84 -17.30
C SER A 144 -9.29 -8.00 -17.78
N LYS A 145 -9.50 -6.70 -18.04
CA LYS A 145 -8.41 -5.75 -18.36
C LYS A 145 -7.41 -5.55 -17.22
N LEU A 146 -7.87 -5.68 -15.97
CA LEU A 146 -7.03 -5.54 -14.78
C LEU A 146 -6.17 -6.78 -14.52
N TYR A 147 -6.51 -7.91 -15.11
CA TYR A 147 -5.74 -9.13 -14.90
C TYR A 147 -4.35 -9.07 -15.53
N ALA A 148 -3.34 -9.28 -14.72
CA ALA A 148 -2.00 -9.55 -15.23
C ALA A 148 -1.99 -10.87 -16.04
N PRO A 149 -1.02 -11.06 -16.95
CA PRO A 149 -0.82 -12.33 -17.66
C PRO A 149 -0.82 -13.52 -16.70
N LEU A 150 -1.39 -14.65 -17.14
CA LEU A 150 -1.61 -15.84 -16.31
C LEU A 150 -0.35 -16.28 -15.54
N PHE A 151 0.80 -16.29 -16.23
CA PHE A 151 2.08 -16.64 -15.60
C PHE A 151 2.39 -15.74 -14.37
N LYS A 152 2.23 -14.41 -14.51
CA LYS A 152 2.46 -13.49 -13.38
C LYS A 152 1.47 -13.69 -12.24
N ARG A 153 0.25 -14.12 -12.54
CA ARG A 153 -0.76 -14.46 -11.52
C ARG A 153 -0.36 -15.70 -10.75
N ILE A 154 0.09 -16.75 -11.46
CA ILE A 154 0.57 -17.99 -10.84
C ILE A 154 1.76 -17.71 -9.93
N VAL A 155 2.77 -16.98 -10.42
CA VAL A 155 3.96 -16.63 -9.62
C VAL A 155 3.56 -15.85 -8.35
N ARG A 156 2.68 -14.86 -8.46
CA ARG A 156 2.21 -14.12 -7.28
C ARG A 156 1.45 -15.01 -6.29
N TYR A 157 0.62 -15.90 -6.79
CA TYR A 157 -0.09 -16.84 -5.94
C TYR A 157 0.89 -17.74 -5.20
N MET A 158 1.88 -18.30 -5.88
CA MET A 158 2.92 -19.12 -5.24
C MET A 158 3.69 -18.33 -4.17
N ILE A 159 4.08 -17.09 -4.46
CA ILE A 159 4.74 -16.21 -3.47
C ILE A 159 3.82 -15.93 -2.27
N SER A 160 2.52 -15.79 -2.49
CA SER A 160 1.57 -15.54 -1.39
C SER A 160 1.45 -16.72 -0.41
N LEU A 161 1.74 -17.94 -0.86
CA LEU A 161 1.74 -19.14 -0.02
C LEU A 161 2.98 -19.26 0.87
N ILE A 162 4.04 -18.50 0.60
CA ILE A 162 5.25 -18.50 1.41
C ILE A 162 4.94 -17.85 2.77
N PRO A 163 5.26 -18.51 3.90
CA PRO A 163 5.09 -17.94 5.23
C PRO A 163 5.79 -16.59 5.39
N GLU A 164 5.19 -15.66 6.11
CA GLU A 164 5.75 -14.31 6.28
C GLU A 164 7.15 -14.31 6.90
N CYS A 165 7.44 -15.23 7.82
CA CYS A 165 8.77 -15.38 8.39
C CYS A 165 9.84 -15.66 7.31
N VAL A 166 9.52 -16.48 6.31
CA VAL A 166 10.41 -16.77 5.19
C VAL A 166 10.55 -15.58 4.25
N LYS A 167 9.44 -14.88 3.95
CA LYS A 167 9.47 -13.65 3.15
C LYS A 167 10.33 -12.56 3.80
N ILE A 168 10.27 -12.44 5.12
CA ILE A 168 11.08 -11.49 5.89
C ILE A 168 12.56 -11.85 5.78
N LEU A 169 12.92 -13.15 5.92
CA LEU A 169 14.29 -13.60 5.76
C LEU A 169 14.83 -13.32 4.34
N MET A 170 14.04 -13.60 3.31
CA MET A 170 14.42 -13.28 1.92
C MET A 170 14.66 -11.78 1.71
N LYS A 171 13.87 -10.90 2.33
CA LYS A 171 14.06 -9.44 2.21
C LYS A 171 15.32 -8.90 2.93
N ARG A 172 15.88 -9.65 3.87
CA ARG A 172 17.09 -9.25 4.61
C ARG A 172 18.38 -9.53 3.84
N HIS A 173 18.32 -10.43 2.87
CA HIS A 173 19.49 -10.89 2.09
C HIS A 173 19.54 -10.30 0.66
N ILE A 174 18.61 -9.40 0.31
CA ILE A 174 18.59 -8.61 -0.93
C ILE A 174 18.75 -7.12 -0.62
#